data_3190c289ca82129f961524eb4a4e549c
#
_entry.id   3190c289ca82129f961524eb4a4e549c
#
_cell.length_a   1.000
_cell.length_b   1.000
_cell.length_c   1.000
_cell.angle_alpha   90.00
_cell.angle_beta   90.00
_cell.angle_gamma   90.00
#
_symmetry.space_group_name_H-M   'P 1'
#
loop_
_entity.id
_entity.type
_entity.pdbx_description
1 polymer ?
#
loop_
_entity_poly.entity_id
_entity_poly.type
_entity_poly.pdbx_seq_one_letter_code
_entity_poly.pdbx_strand_id
1 'polypeptide(L)'
;MKMAKSTYYFELNKIDAVAEKNGVLLSEIKKIFHENKGRYGVRRIYQELCRRGHVVNHKRVQRLMHVNGLFGKRPKEKYHSYQGNVGKVADNIINRDFTTDRPLQKWSTDVSQFTFPWGKCFFSPILDMSSNEIISYDLSLSPNLEQVQRMLNRAFKKFPDVNGLILHSDQGWQYQHAFYQQSLKERGIIQSMSRKGNCYDNCIIETFFARMKNEMFYGLEKEYSTFKEFQTAVKDYIDYYNNKRIQEKTKWMSPVQYRETSMLSA
;
A
#
# COMPACT_ATOMS: atom_id res chain seq x y z
N MET A 1 -41.61 -2.07 38.94
CA MET A 1 -41.52 -0.60 38.89
C MET A 1 -42.45 -0.11 37.79
N LYS A 2 -43.49 0.70 38.08
CA LYS A 2 -44.42 1.24 37.06
C LYS A 2 -43.80 2.53 36.51
N MET A 3 -43.31 2.52 35.26
CA MET A 3 -42.81 3.71 34.59
C MET A 3 -44.01 4.64 34.20
N ALA A 4 -43.85 5.95 34.34
CA ALA A 4 -44.89 6.92 33.90
C ALA A 4 -45.00 6.88 32.36
N LYS A 5 -46.24 7.06 31.84
CA LYS A 5 -46.48 7.04 30.39
C LYS A 5 -45.60 8.05 29.62
N SER A 6 -45.41 9.24 30.13
CA SER A 6 -44.55 10.29 29.54
C SER A 6 -43.10 9.85 29.43
N THR A 7 -42.56 9.22 30.49
CA THR A 7 -41.19 8.66 30.47
C THR A 7 -41.04 7.54 29.48
N TYR A 8 -42.06 6.67 29.36
CA TYR A 8 -42.05 5.59 28.37
C TYR A 8 -41.98 6.11 26.94
N TYR A 9 -42.87 7.04 26.56
CA TYR A 9 -42.83 7.64 25.22
C TYR A 9 -41.61 8.47 24.96
N PHE A 10 -41.06 9.16 25.96
CA PHE A 10 -39.82 9.88 25.85
C PHE A 10 -38.63 8.92 25.53
N GLU A 11 -38.53 7.81 26.25
CA GLU A 11 -37.46 6.83 25.99
C GLU A 11 -37.68 6.11 24.65
N LEU A 12 -38.93 5.81 24.25
CA LEU A 12 -39.26 5.25 22.93
C LEU A 12 -38.81 6.19 21.79
N ASN A 13 -39.20 7.46 21.84
CA ASN A 13 -38.78 8.48 20.84
C ASN A 13 -37.26 8.65 20.79
N LYS A 14 -36.59 8.56 21.93
CA LYS A 14 -35.14 8.61 22.01
C LYS A 14 -34.46 7.39 21.36
N ILE A 15 -35.03 6.20 21.54
CA ILE A 15 -34.57 4.95 20.89
C ILE A 15 -34.76 5.06 19.38
N ASP A 16 -35.91 5.52 18.91
CA ASP A 16 -36.23 5.68 17.49
C ASP A 16 -35.28 6.73 16.83
N ALA A 17 -35.06 7.88 17.46
CA ALA A 17 -34.14 8.89 16.97
C ALA A 17 -32.68 8.40 16.93
N VAL A 18 -32.28 7.54 17.88
CA VAL A 18 -30.93 6.91 17.86
C VAL A 18 -30.86 5.85 16.76
N ALA A 19 -31.92 5.08 16.54
CA ALA A 19 -31.98 4.09 15.47
C ALA A 19 -31.90 4.75 14.09
N GLU A 20 -32.65 5.82 13.87
CA GLU A 20 -32.62 6.61 12.63
C GLU A 20 -31.22 7.21 12.36
N LYS A 21 -30.63 7.88 13.36
CA LYS A 21 -29.25 8.40 13.27
C LYS A 21 -28.21 7.31 13.02
N ASN A 22 -28.43 6.10 13.54
CA ASN A 22 -27.57 4.96 13.25
C ASN A 22 -27.79 4.46 11.83
N GLY A 23 -29.01 4.47 11.31
CA GLY A 23 -29.35 4.06 9.94
C GLY A 23 -28.65 4.94 8.90
N VAL A 24 -28.74 6.26 9.04
CA VAL A 24 -28.06 7.23 8.17
C VAL A 24 -26.53 7.05 8.20
N LEU A 25 -25.96 6.95 9.41
CA LEU A 25 -24.51 6.74 9.55
C LEU A 25 -24.07 5.39 8.97
N LEU A 26 -24.86 4.33 9.17
CA LEU A 26 -24.57 3.01 8.62
C LEU A 26 -24.60 2.99 7.09
N SER A 27 -25.54 3.72 6.48
CA SER A 27 -25.62 3.86 5.03
C SER A 27 -24.33 4.49 4.47
N GLU A 28 -23.83 5.55 5.10
CA GLU A 28 -22.58 6.20 4.68
C GLU A 28 -21.35 5.30 4.93
N ILE A 29 -21.30 4.58 6.06
CA ILE A 29 -20.29 3.56 6.33
C ILE A 29 -20.25 2.51 5.20
N LYS A 30 -21.42 1.95 4.83
CA LYS A 30 -21.52 0.95 3.75
C LYS A 30 -21.08 1.52 2.43
N LYS A 31 -21.44 2.75 2.10
CA LYS A 31 -21.02 3.45 0.88
C LYS A 31 -19.51 3.55 0.80
N ILE A 32 -18.83 4.10 1.84
CA ILE A 32 -17.38 4.19 1.89
C ILE A 32 -16.72 2.82 1.81
N PHE A 33 -17.28 1.80 2.50
CA PHE A 33 -16.76 0.45 2.48
C PHE A 33 -16.79 -0.18 1.08
N HIS A 34 -17.90 -0.02 0.35
CA HIS A 34 -18.06 -0.55 -1.02
C HIS A 34 -17.23 0.23 -2.05
N GLU A 35 -17.18 1.56 -1.97
CA GLU A 35 -16.31 2.41 -2.81
C GLU A 35 -14.85 1.95 -2.74
N ASN A 36 -14.42 1.48 -1.58
CA ASN A 36 -13.07 0.95 -1.35
C ASN A 36 -12.97 -0.59 -1.47
N LYS A 37 -13.98 -1.25 -2.07
CA LYS A 37 -14.00 -2.70 -2.35
C LYS A 37 -13.70 -3.54 -1.09
N GLY A 38 -14.21 -3.13 0.09
CA GLY A 38 -13.98 -3.81 1.37
C GLY A 38 -12.56 -3.72 1.93
N ARG A 39 -11.71 -2.85 1.40
CA ARG A 39 -10.30 -2.72 1.83
C ARG A 39 -10.12 -1.89 3.09
N TYR A 40 -11.12 -1.05 3.44
CA TYR A 40 -11.05 -0.17 4.60
C TYR A 40 -11.59 -0.84 5.86
N GLY A 41 -10.75 -0.89 6.91
CA GLY A 41 -11.18 -1.20 8.28
C GLY A 41 -11.62 0.07 9.03
N VAL A 42 -12.03 -0.12 10.29
CA VAL A 42 -12.62 0.93 11.16
C VAL A 42 -11.86 2.25 11.12
N ARG A 43 -10.52 2.26 11.25
CA ARG A 43 -9.74 3.50 11.30
C ARG A 43 -9.87 4.33 10.03
N ARG A 44 -9.83 3.70 8.83
CA ARG A 44 -9.98 4.43 7.57
C ARG A 44 -11.41 4.86 7.32
N ILE A 45 -12.40 4.03 7.64
CA ILE A 45 -13.82 4.42 7.57
C ILE A 45 -14.08 5.63 8.46
N TYR A 46 -13.59 5.62 9.70
CA TYR A 46 -13.72 6.75 10.62
C TYR A 46 -13.11 8.03 10.05
N GLN A 47 -11.88 7.96 9.55
CA GLN A 47 -11.18 9.13 8.98
C GLN A 47 -11.91 9.67 7.73
N GLU A 48 -12.41 8.79 6.89
CA GLU A 48 -13.15 9.19 5.69
C GLU A 48 -14.50 9.83 6.05
N LEU A 49 -15.19 9.33 7.08
CA LEU A 49 -16.39 9.98 7.62
C LEU A 49 -16.08 11.39 8.13
N CYS A 50 -14.99 11.57 8.88
CA CYS A 50 -14.57 12.89 9.37
C CYS A 50 -14.26 13.85 8.20
N ARG A 51 -13.59 13.36 7.13
CA ARG A 51 -13.32 14.16 5.92
C ARG A 51 -14.59 14.56 5.17
N ARG A 52 -15.66 13.74 5.24
CA ARG A 52 -16.98 14.04 4.68
C ARG A 52 -17.83 14.92 5.60
N GLY A 53 -17.26 15.44 6.70
CA GLY A 53 -17.92 16.36 7.64
C GLY A 53 -18.77 15.68 8.72
N HIS A 54 -18.73 14.35 8.85
CA HIS A 54 -19.45 13.66 9.91
C HIS A 54 -18.73 13.81 11.27
N VAL A 55 -19.43 14.34 12.26
CA VAL A 55 -18.96 14.34 13.66
C VAL A 55 -19.43 13.05 14.32
N VAL A 56 -18.53 12.09 14.47
CA VAL A 56 -18.85 10.74 14.95
C VAL A 56 -17.77 10.20 15.88
N ASN A 57 -18.16 9.40 16.87
CA ASN A 57 -17.21 8.72 17.75
C ASN A 57 -16.71 7.43 17.05
N HIS A 58 -15.42 7.23 17.05
CA HIS A 58 -14.75 6.04 16.48
C HIS A 58 -15.30 4.71 17.04
N LYS A 59 -15.63 4.63 18.35
CA LYS A 59 -16.24 3.44 18.96
C LYS A 59 -17.64 3.15 18.37
N ARG A 60 -18.41 4.22 18.03
CA ARG A 60 -19.71 4.06 17.36
C ARG A 60 -19.55 3.47 15.95
N VAL A 61 -18.57 3.95 15.18
CA VAL A 61 -18.24 3.40 13.86
C VAL A 61 -17.83 1.94 13.99
N GLN A 62 -16.94 1.61 14.93
CA GLN A 62 -16.50 0.25 15.18
C GLN A 62 -17.67 -0.70 15.49
N ARG A 63 -18.57 -0.29 16.38
CA ARG A 63 -19.76 -1.08 16.74
C ARG A 63 -20.69 -1.31 15.55
N LEU A 64 -20.99 -0.26 14.78
CA LEU A 64 -21.85 -0.38 13.59
C LEU A 64 -21.24 -1.28 12.53
N MET A 65 -19.95 -1.18 12.26
CA MET A 65 -19.26 -2.05 11.34
C MET A 65 -19.26 -3.50 11.81
N HIS A 66 -18.98 -3.76 13.10
CA HIS A 66 -18.96 -5.11 13.66
C HIS A 66 -20.31 -5.80 13.58
N VAL A 67 -21.39 -5.13 14.04
CA VAL A 67 -22.76 -5.67 14.03
C VAL A 67 -23.26 -5.97 12.62
N ASN A 68 -22.76 -5.23 11.62
CA ASN A 68 -23.14 -5.43 10.22
C ASN A 68 -22.13 -6.29 9.42
N GLY A 69 -21.18 -6.94 10.06
CA GLY A 69 -20.23 -7.83 9.40
C GLY A 69 -19.24 -7.12 8.44
N LEU A 70 -19.03 -5.82 8.61
CA LEU A 70 -18.16 -5.02 7.73
C LEU A 70 -16.73 -5.07 8.24
N PHE A 71 -15.96 -6.04 7.77
CA PHE A 71 -14.56 -6.24 8.15
C PHE A 71 -13.64 -5.91 6.99
N GLY A 72 -12.67 -5.01 7.21
CA GLY A 72 -11.61 -4.76 6.22
C GLY A 72 -10.76 -6.01 5.97
N LYS A 73 -10.26 -6.15 4.75
CA LYS A 73 -9.39 -7.28 4.37
C LYS A 73 -8.17 -7.34 5.31
N ARG A 74 -7.91 -8.53 5.88
CA ARG A 74 -6.79 -8.81 6.81
C ARG A 74 -5.81 -9.79 6.17
N PRO A 75 -4.50 -9.72 6.52
CA PRO A 75 -3.52 -10.72 6.10
C PRO A 75 -3.96 -12.12 6.54
N LYS A 76 -3.94 -13.07 5.60
CA LYS A 76 -4.18 -14.50 5.87
C LYS A 76 -2.89 -15.29 5.97
N GLU A 77 -1.84 -14.82 5.30
CA GLU A 77 -0.55 -15.52 5.22
C GLU A 77 0.62 -14.56 5.47
N LYS A 78 1.74 -15.12 5.98
CA LYS A 78 3.01 -14.39 6.10
C LYS A 78 3.72 -14.38 4.76
N TYR A 79 4.27 -13.24 4.38
CA TYR A 79 5.14 -13.09 3.23
C TYR A 79 6.48 -13.81 3.48
N HIS A 80 6.99 -14.55 2.48
CA HIS A 80 8.31 -15.17 2.47
C HIS A 80 9.11 -14.61 1.31
N SER A 81 10.31 -14.08 1.59
CA SER A 81 11.25 -13.59 0.57
C SER A 81 12.08 -14.72 -0.03
N TYR A 82 12.54 -14.53 -1.27
CA TYR A 82 13.39 -15.49 -1.99
C TYR A 82 14.86 -15.30 -1.60
N GLN A 83 15.62 -16.40 -1.47
CA GLN A 83 17.08 -16.38 -1.19
C GLN A 83 17.85 -16.81 -2.42
N GLY A 84 18.71 -15.93 -2.94
CA GLY A 84 19.63 -16.21 -4.04
C GLY A 84 21.03 -15.61 -3.79
N ASN A 85 22.05 -16.16 -4.45
CA ASN A 85 23.45 -15.70 -4.33
C ASN A 85 24.09 -15.66 -5.70
N VAL A 86 24.37 -14.48 -6.26
CA VAL A 86 25.38 -14.29 -7.33
C VAL A 86 25.68 -12.78 -7.51
N GLY A 87 26.94 -12.34 -7.45
CA GLY A 87 27.39 -11.01 -7.84
C GLY A 87 27.98 -10.15 -6.70
N LYS A 88 28.22 -8.87 -6.98
CA LYS A 88 28.81 -7.92 -6.02
C LYS A 88 27.72 -7.28 -5.16
N VAL A 89 27.80 -7.47 -3.87
CA VAL A 89 26.89 -6.89 -2.87
C VAL A 89 27.35 -5.48 -2.52
N ALA A 90 26.40 -4.52 -2.49
CA ALA A 90 26.62 -3.18 -1.99
C ALA A 90 26.40 -3.12 -0.46
N ASP A 91 26.97 -2.09 0.19
CA ASP A 91 26.82 -1.87 1.62
C ASP A 91 25.36 -1.54 2.01
N ASN A 92 24.98 -1.88 3.24
CA ASN A 92 23.70 -1.48 3.82
C ASN A 92 23.77 -0.04 4.36
N ILE A 93 23.59 0.94 3.48
CA ILE A 93 23.69 2.37 3.82
C ILE A 93 22.47 2.80 4.66
N ILE A 94 21.29 2.26 4.39
CA ILE A 94 20.07 2.60 5.15
C ILE A 94 20.15 2.15 6.59
N ASN A 95 20.74 0.98 6.85
CA ASN A 95 20.92 0.41 8.20
C ASN A 95 19.67 0.56 9.11
N ARG A 96 18.47 0.29 8.55
CA ARG A 96 17.15 0.42 9.20
C ARG A 96 16.72 1.86 9.53
N ASP A 97 17.47 2.85 9.15
CA ASP A 97 17.00 4.23 9.18
C ASP A 97 16.16 4.53 7.94
N PHE A 98 14.86 4.28 8.06
CA PHE A 98 13.85 4.54 7.02
C PHE A 98 13.27 5.95 7.11
N THR A 99 13.78 6.79 8.01
CA THR A 99 13.35 8.17 8.13
C THR A 99 13.83 8.99 6.94
N THR A 100 13.04 9.96 6.53
CA THR A 100 13.33 10.87 5.43
C THR A 100 12.78 12.25 5.77
N ASP A 101 13.52 13.29 5.45
CA ASP A 101 13.08 14.67 5.66
C ASP A 101 12.02 15.09 4.62
N ARG A 102 12.15 14.55 3.41
CA ARG A 102 11.25 14.84 2.28
C ARG A 102 11.09 13.61 1.37
N PRO A 103 10.05 13.60 0.51
CA PRO A 103 9.93 12.59 -0.56
C PRO A 103 11.14 12.58 -1.50
N LEU A 104 11.33 11.47 -2.21
CA LEU A 104 12.35 11.25 -3.23
C LEU A 104 13.81 11.26 -2.71
N GLN A 105 14.01 10.97 -1.42
CA GLN A 105 15.37 10.79 -0.86
C GLN A 105 15.76 9.32 -0.77
N LYS A 106 14.84 8.45 -0.39
CA LYS A 106 15.08 7.01 -0.22
C LYS A 106 13.98 6.21 -0.92
N TRP A 107 14.37 5.38 -1.85
CA TRP A 107 13.49 4.43 -2.53
C TRP A 107 13.80 2.99 -2.12
N SER A 108 12.78 2.13 -2.19
CA SER A 108 12.95 0.68 -2.01
C SER A 108 12.41 -0.06 -3.21
N THR A 109 13.07 -1.16 -3.58
CA THR A 109 12.65 -2.05 -4.64
C THR A 109 12.86 -3.51 -4.25
N ASP A 110 12.03 -4.39 -4.77
CA ASP A 110 12.11 -5.83 -4.62
C ASP A 110 11.23 -6.49 -5.69
N VAL A 111 11.36 -7.81 -5.88
CA VAL A 111 10.54 -8.57 -6.83
C VAL A 111 9.63 -9.55 -6.08
N SER A 112 8.33 -9.44 -6.31
CA SER A 112 7.35 -10.37 -5.73
C SER A 112 6.70 -11.25 -6.79
N GLN A 113 6.68 -12.56 -6.53
CA GLN A 113 6.02 -13.56 -7.37
C GLN A 113 4.52 -13.64 -7.04
N PHE A 114 3.72 -13.78 -8.09
CA PHE A 114 2.30 -14.12 -8.06
C PHE A 114 2.10 -15.44 -8.81
N THR A 115 1.36 -16.38 -8.20
CA THR A 115 1.13 -17.71 -8.76
C THR A 115 -0.35 -17.90 -9.07
N PHE A 116 -0.68 -18.32 -10.27
CA PHE A 116 -2.02 -18.51 -10.81
C PHE A 116 -2.20 -19.93 -11.34
N PRO A 117 -3.43 -20.39 -11.60
CA PRO A 117 -3.65 -21.67 -12.28
C PRO A 117 -2.97 -21.77 -13.66
N TRP A 118 -2.85 -20.63 -14.37
CA TRP A 118 -2.22 -20.56 -15.70
C TRP A 118 -0.70 -20.33 -15.66
N GLY A 119 -0.08 -20.12 -14.51
CA GLY A 119 1.36 -19.91 -14.41
C GLY A 119 1.76 -18.87 -13.35
N LYS A 120 2.88 -18.20 -13.59
CA LYS A 120 3.47 -17.24 -12.67
C LYS A 120 3.73 -15.91 -13.35
N CYS A 121 3.69 -14.84 -12.59
CA CYS A 121 4.25 -13.56 -12.98
C CYS A 121 5.00 -12.88 -11.84
N PHE A 122 5.81 -11.91 -12.18
CA PHE A 122 6.73 -11.22 -11.27
C PHE A 122 6.46 -9.73 -11.34
N PHE A 123 6.24 -9.13 -10.19
CA PHE A 123 5.97 -7.70 -10.03
C PHE A 123 7.16 -7.03 -9.35
N SER A 124 7.74 -6.04 -10.03
CA SER A 124 8.90 -5.28 -9.56
C SER A 124 8.54 -3.80 -9.44
N PRO A 125 8.26 -3.27 -8.26
CA PRO A 125 7.98 -1.86 -8.02
C PRO A 125 9.20 -1.12 -7.47
N ILE A 126 9.20 0.21 -7.64
CA ILE A 126 9.96 1.16 -6.84
C ILE A 126 8.98 1.92 -5.94
N LEU A 127 9.25 1.92 -4.64
CA LEU A 127 8.46 2.60 -3.63
C LEU A 127 9.26 3.71 -2.97
N ASP A 128 8.71 4.91 -2.89
CA ASP A 128 9.27 6.02 -2.10
C ASP A 128 9.03 5.80 -0.61
N MET A 129 10.09 5.78 0.18
CA MET A 129 10.02 5.46 1.60
C MET A 129 9.34 6.54 2.44
N SER A 130 9.31 7.79 1.98
CA SER A 130 8.63 8.91 2.67
C SER A 130 7.11 8.82 2.50
N SER A 131 6.68 8.89 1.25
CA SER A 131 5.26 8.97 0.88
C SER A 131 4.56 7.62 0.78
N ASN A 132 5.30 6.51 0.72
CA ASN A 132 4.84 5.19 0.30
C ASN A 132 4.27 5.15 -1.13
N GLU A 133 4.57 6.14 -1.98
CA GLU A 133 4.15 6.14 -3.38
C GLU A 133 4.86 5.04 -4.16
N ILE A 134 4.13 4.32 -5.00
CA ILE A 134 4.74 3.49 -6.03
C ILE A 134 5.14 4.41 -7.18
N ILE A 135 6.44 4.67 -7.26
CA ILE A 135 7.06 5.59 -8.23
C ILE A 135 6.92 5.05 -9.65
N SER A 136 7.28 3.77 -9.79
CA SER A 136 7.16 3.00 -11.02
C SER A 136 7.02 1.51 -10.69
N TYR A 137 6.68 0.73 -11.68
CA TYR A 137 6.67 -0.74 -11.58
C TYR A 137 6.76 -1.38 -12.96
N ASP A 138 7.11 -2.66 -12.97
CA ASP A 138 6.97 -3.53 -14.12
C ASP A 138 6.38 -4.88 -13.73
N LEU A 139 5.57 -5.47 -14.62
CA LEU A 139 4.99 -6.79 -14.47
C LEU A 139 5.45 -7.66 -15.64
N SER A 140 6.03 -8.83 -15.36
CA SER A 140 6.61 -9.72 -16.36
C SER A 140 6.29 -11.19 -16.07
N LEU A 141 6.27 -12.03 -17.09
CA LEU A 141 6.16 -13.49 -16.95
C LEU A 141 7.48 -14.14 -16.51
N SER A 142 8.59 -13.40 -16.60
CA SER A 142 9.93 -13.89 -16.21
C SER A 142 10.64 -12.82 -15.38
N PRO A 143 11.33 -13.19 -14.28
CA PRO A 143 12.12 -12.27 -13.48
C PRO A 143 13.50 -12.07 -14.15
N ASN A 144 13.58 -11.17 -15.10
CA ASN A 144 14.79 -10.89 -15.87
C ASN A 144 15.28 -9.45 -15.69
N LEU A 145 16.49 -9.15 -16.16
CA LEU A 145 17.08 -7.81 -16.11
C LEU A 145 16.26 -6.77 -16.87
N GLU A 146 15.65 -7.16 -17.98
CA GLU A 146 14.81 -6.25 -18.77
C GLU A 146 13.62 -5.74 -17.96
N GLN A 147 13.04 -6.57 -17.09
CA GLN A 147 11.98 -6.15 -16.17
C GLN A 147 12.45 -5.00 -15.28
N VAL A 148 13.60 -5.18 -14.64
CA VAL A 148 14.19 -4.17 -13.75
C VAL A 148 14.57 -2.91 -14.52
N GLN A 149 15.10 -3.07 -15.74
CA GLN A 149 15.44 -1.95 -16.62
C GLN A 149 14.22 -1.12 -17.01
N ARG A 150 13.12 -1.78 -17.43
CA ARG A 150 11.87 -1.08 -17.77
C ARG A 150 11.32 -0.33 -16.56
N MET A 151 11.37 -0.93 -15.38
CA MET A 151 10.95 -0.30 -14.11
C MET A 151 11.80 0.95 -13.81
N LEU A 152 13.13 0.86 -13.86
CA LEU A 152 14.05 1.99 -13.66
C LEU A 152 13.81 3.12 -14.67
N ASN A 153 13.70 2.78 -15.95
CA ASN A 153 13.49 3.79 -17.01
C ASN A 153 12.19 4.56 -16.81
N ARG A 154 11.12 3.91 -16.35
CA ARG A 154 9.86 4.58 -16.00
C ARG A 154 10.01 5.50 -14.79
N ALA A 155 10.77 5.08 -13.77
CA ALA A 155 11.05 5.92 -12.60
C ALA A 155 11.82 7.17 -13.00
N PHE A 156 12.87 7.02 -13.77
CA PHE A 156 13.74 8.12 -14.21
C PHE A 156 13.04 9.06 -15.20
N LYS A 157 12.13 8.55 -16.01
CA LYS A 157 11.26 9.41 -16.84
C LYS A 157 10.31 10.25 -16.01
N LYS A 158 9.78 9.68 -14.91
CA LYS A 158 8.85 10.38 -14.01
C LYS A 158 9.55 11.40 -13.12
N PHE A 159 10.74 11.05 -12.64
CA PHE A 159 11.58 11.89 -11.79
C PHE A 159 13.02 11.87 -12.34
N PRO A 160 13.38 12.80 -13.21
CA PRO A 160 14.69 12.82 -13.87
C PRO A 160 15.83 13.24 -12.93
N ASP A 161 15.53 14.09 -11.95
CA ASP A 161 16.52 14.55 -10.96
C ASP A 161 16.47 13.64 -9.72
N VAL A 162 17.39 12.68 -9.70
CA VAL A 162 17.52 11.66 -8.63
C VAL A 162 18.95 11.58 -8.09
N ASN A 163 19.76 12.61 -8.32
CA ASN A 163 21.12 12.66 -7.82
C ASN A 163 21.15 12.64 -6.28
N GLY A 164 21.98 11.76 -5.70
CA GLY A 164 22.07 11.57 -4.26
C GLY A 164 20.94 10.73 -3.63
N LEU A 165 19.93 10.29 -4.42
CA LEU A 165 18.90 9.39 -3.95
C LEU A 165 19.50 8.03 -3.55
N ILE A 166 19.03 7.45 -2.45
CA ILE A 166 19.40 6.09 -2.04
C ILE A 166 18.34 5.13 -2.57
N LEU A 167 18.75 4.13 -3.39
CA LEU A 167 17.87 3.03 -3.82
C LEU A 167 18.26 1.74 -3.10
N HIS A 168 17.38 1.28 -2.23
CA HIS A 168 17.56 0.09 -1.39
C HIS A 168 16.86 -1.13 -1.97
N SER A 169 17.55 -2.28 -1.93
CA SER A 169 17.00 -3.57 -2.35
C SER A 169 17.47 -4.71 -1.43
N ASP A 170 16.93 -5.89 -1.62
CA ASP A 170 17.55 -7.12 -1.14
C ASP A 170 18.82 -7.46 -1.95
N GLN A 171 19.44 -8.61 -1.64
CA GLN A 171 20.58 -9.13 -2.38
C GLN A 171 20.17 -10.00 -3.58
N GLY A 172 19.03 -9.73 -4.20
CA GLY A 172 18.63 -10.40 -5.43
C GLY A 172 19.67 -10.27 -6.55
N TRP A 173 19.86 -11.33 -7.34
CA TRP A 173 20.88 -11.37 -8.41
C TRP A 173 20.77 -10.21 -9.41
N GLN A 174 19.53 -9.76 -9.70
CA GLN A 174 19.24 -8.64 -10.61
C GLN A 174 19.83 -7.32 -10.12
N TYR A 175 19.88 -7.09 -8.81
CA TYR A 175 20.43 -5.89 -8.20
C TYR A 175 21.95 -5.93 -8.02
N GLN A 176 22.54 -7.11 -8.10
CA GLN A 176 23.99 -7.35 -8.07
C GLN A 176 24.62 -7.28 -9.48
N HIS A 177 23.81 -7.23 -10.52
CA HIS A 177 24.28 -7.23 -11.90
C HIS A 177 24.92 -5.89 -12.27
N ALA A 178 26.06 -5.94 -12.99
CA ALA A 178 26.83 -4.76 -13.38
C ALA A 178 26.00 -3.69 -14.11
N PHE A 179 25.10 -4.13 -14.99
CA PHE A 179 24.18 -3.23 -15.71
C PHE A 179 23.31 -2.39 -14.75
N TYR A 180 22.72 -3.03 -13.72
CA TYR A 180 21.91 -2.33 -12.74
C TYR A 180 22.74 -1.30 -11.96
N GLN A 181 23.91 -1.72 -11.46
CA GLN A 181 24.83 -0.85 -10.72
C GLN A 181 25.30 0.34 -11.56
N GLN A 182 25.62 0.11 -12.83
CA GLN A 182 26.02 1.16 -13.76
C GLN A 182 24.90 2.16 -14.02
N SER A 183 23.68 1.66 -14.23
CA SER A 183 22.48 2.50 -14.46
C SER A 183 22.18 3.44 -13.28
N LEU A 184 22.43 3.01 -12.04
CA LEU A 184 22.31 3.85 -10.85
C LEU A 184 23.45 4.88 -10.77
N LYS A 185 24.69 4.43 -10.99
CA LYS A 185 25.88 5.28 -10.92
C LYS A 185 25.83 6.45 -11.92
N GLU A 186 25.39 6.18 -13.15
CA GLU A 186 25.22 7.20 -14.21
C GLU A 186 24.25 8.32 -13.83
N ARG A 187 23.38 8.08 -12.87
CA ARG A 187 22.39 9.04 -12.36
C ARG A 187 22.71 9.57 -10.97
N GLY A 188 23.89 9.24 -10.44
CA GLY A 188 24.29 9.67 -9.10
C GLY A 188 23.44 9.03 -7.97
N ILE A 189 22.76 7.91 -8.25
CA ILE A 189 21.99 7.17 -7.26
C ILE A 189 22.91 6.30 -6.42
N ILE A 190 22.74 6.33 -5.12
CA ILE A 190 23.50 5.55 -4.16
C ILE A 190 22.79 4.20 -3.96
N GLN A 191 23.44 3.11 -4.34
CA GLN A 191 22.91 1.78 -4.11
C GLN A 191 23.09 1.37 -2.65
N SER A 192 22.04 0.81 -2.06
CA SER A 192 22.06 0.19 -0.73
C SER A 192 21.43 -1.20 -0.79
N MET A 193 22.01 -2.18 -0.08
CA MET A 193 21.48 -3.53 -0.04
C MET A 193 21.24 -4.00 1.40
N SER A 194 20.16 -4.76 1.63
CA SER A 194 19.89 -5.39 2.91
C SER A 194 20.98 -6.42 3.27
N ARG A 195 21.16 -6.67 4.55
CA ARG A 195 22.01 -7.78 5.02
C ARG A 195 21.38 -9.11 4.61
N LYS A 196 22.23 -10.10 4.31
CA LYS A 196 21.80 -11.42 3.87
C LYS A 196 20.83 -12.07 4.90
N GLY A 197 19.66 -12.48 4.43
CA GLY A 197 18.67 -13.17 5.26
C GLY A 197 17.99 -12.29 6.31
N ASN A 198 18.12 -10.96 6.23
CA ASN A 198 17.53 -10.04 7.19
C ASN A 198 16.32 -9.31 6.61
N CYS A 199 15.13 -9.87 6.80
CA CYS A 199 13.87 -9.29 6.32
C CYS A 199 13.54 -7.91 6.94
N TYR A 200 14.07 -7.59 8.11
CA TYR A 200 13.85 -6.28 8.74
C TYR A 200 14.49 -5.13 7.96
N ASP A 201 15.53 -5.40 7.18
CA ASP A 201 16.20 -4.38 6.40
C ASP A 201 15.37 -3.97 5.15
N ASN A 202 14.42 -4.82 4.68
CA ASN A 202 13.56 -4.58 3.52
C ASN A 202 12.06 -4.46 3.86
N CYS A 203 11.73 -4.24 5.13
CA CYS A 203 10.37 -4.34 5.67
C CYS A 203 9.34 -3.39 5.02
N ILE A 204 9.76 -2.24 4.47
CA ILE A 204 8.86 -1.26 3.87
C ILE A 204 8.21 -1.82 2.61
N ILE A 205 9.03 -2.34 1.69
CA ILE A 205 8.51 -2.91 0.44
C ILE A 205 7.78 -4.23 0.68
N GLU A 206 8.24 -5.05 1.64
CA GLU A 206 7.54 -6.26 2.04
C GLU A 206 6.15 -5.96 2.62
N THR A 207 6.01 -4.89 3.41
CA THR A 207 4.73 -4.41 3.92
C THR A 207 3.79 -3.99 2.79
N PHE A 208 4.33 -3.35 1.74
CA PHE A 208 3.55 -3.03 0.56
C PHE A 208 3.07 -4.29 -0.17
N PHE A 209 3.95 -5.28 -0.39
CA PHE A 209 3.55 -6.54 -1.03
C PHE A 209 2.49 -7.29 -0.24
N ALA A 210 2.66 -7.42 1.07
CA ALA A 210 1.68 -8.05 1.92
C ALA A 210 0.31 -7.37 1.80
N ARG A 211 0.30 -6.03 1.77
CA ARG A 211 -0.91 -5.23 1.60
C ARG A 211 -1.55 -5.44 0.22
N MET A 212 -0.77 -5.33 -0.84
CA MET A 212 -1.24 -5.53 -2.22
C MET A 212 -1.85 -6.92 -2.40
N LYS A 213 -1.13 -7.97 -1.96
CA LYS A 213 -1.61 -9.36 -2.06
C LYS A 213 -2.92 -9.57 -1.31
N ASN A 214 -3.06 -9.00 -0.10
CA ASN A 214 -4.31 -9.10 0.67
C ASN A 214 -5.48 -8.30 0.08
N GLU A 215 -5.19 -7.16 -0.54
CA GLU A 215 -6.24 -6.27 -1.05
C GLU A 215 -6.73 -6.65 -2.45
N MET A 216 -5.90 -7.35 -3.27
CA MET A 216 -6.27 -7.63 -4.64
C MET A 216 -5.88 -9.02 -5.20
N PHE A 217 -5.25 -9.89 -4.42
CA PHE A 217 -4.77 -11.17 -4.93
C PHE A 217 -5.30 -12.37 -4.14
N TYR A 218 -4.99 -12.48 -2.85
CA TYR A 218 -5.36 -13.65 -2.07
C TYR A 218 -6.86 -13.92 -2.03
N GLY A 219 -7.24 -15.12 -2.48
CA GLY A 219 -8.62 -15.58 -2.62
C GLY A 219 -9.30 -15.10 -3.92
N LEU A 220 -8.57 -14.41 -4.80
CA LEU A 220 -9.03 -13.94 -6.10
C LEU A 220 -8.18 -14.50 -7.25
N GLU A 221 -7.27 -15.46 -6.97
CA GLU A 221 -6.30 -15.98 -7.94
C GLU A 221 -6.98 -16.58 -9.17
N LYS A 222 -8.16 -17.18 -8.96
CA LYS A 222 -8.97 -17.80 -10.04
C LYS A 222 -9.78 -16.80 -10.85
N GLU A 223 -9.95 -15.56 -10.36
CA GLU A 223 -10.66 -14.51 -11.09
C GLU A 223 -9.80 -13.89 -12.21
N TYR A 224 -8.49 -14.11 -12.16
CA TYR A 224 -7.56 -13.66 -13.20
C TYR A 224 -7.25 -14.82 -14.15
N SER A 225 -7.99 -14.92 -15.24
CA SER A 225 -7.85 -16.01 -16.19
C SER A 225 -6.63 -15.85 -17.11
N THR A 226 -6.09 -14.63 -17.26
CA THR A 226 -4.97 -14.31 -18.14
C THR A 226 -3.99 -13.32 -17.50
N PHE A 227 -2.76 -13.31 -18.00
CA PHE A 227 -1.76 -12.30 -17.64
C PHE A 227 -2.26 -10.87 -17.89
N LYS A 228 -2.96 -10.63 -19.01
CA LYS A 228 -3.48 -9.30 -19.38
C LYS A 228 -4.54 -8.79 -18.40
N GLU A 229 -5.43 -9.67 -17.95
CA GLU A 229 -6.43 -9.32 -16.93
C GLU A 229 -5.76 -8.93 -15.61
N PHE A 230 -4.78 -9.73 -15.17
CA PHE A 230 -4.03 -9.39 -13.95
C PHE A 230 -3.22 -8.10 -14.12
N GLN A 231 -2.61 -7.87 -15.28
CA GLN A 231 -1.90 -6.62 -15.58
C GLN A 231 -2.83 -5.40 -15.48
N THR A 232 -4.04 -5.50 -16.00
CA THR A 232 -5.06 -4.45 -15.86
C THR A 232 -5.45 -4.22 -14.41
N ALA A 233 -5.70 -5.30 -13.66
CA ALA A 233 -6.03 -5.22 -12.23
C ALA A 233 -4.90 -4.61 -11.38
N VAL A 234 -3.64 -4.92 -11.71
CA VAL A 234 -2.46 -4.29 -11.07
C VAL A 234 -2.41 -2.80 -11.37
N LYS A 235 -2.62 -2.40 -12.63
CA LYS A 235 -2.66 -0.98 -13.02
C LYS A 235 -3.73 -0.22 -12.22
N ASP A 236 -4.93 -0.74 -12.16
CA ASP A 236 -6.05 -0.13 -11.44
C ASP A 236 -5.79 -0.10 -9.92
N TYR A 237 -5.15 -1.14 -9.39
CA TYR A 237 -4.79 -1.18 -7.98
C TYR A 237 -3.71 -0.14 -7.63
N ILE A 238 -2.67 0.00 -8.45
CA ILE A 238 -1.61 0.99 -8.22
C ILE A 238 -2.16 2.42 -8.35
N ASP A 239 -3.04 2.67 -9.32
CA ASP A 239 -3.73 3.96 -9.40
C ASP A 239 -4.53 4.26 -8.13
N TYR A 240 -5.36 3.30 -7.70
CA TYR A 240 -6.10 3.42 -6.44
C TYR A 240 -5.17 3.62 -5.24
N TYR A 241 -4.10 2.82 -5.14
CA TYR A 241 -3.14 2.87 -4.03
C TYR A 241 -2.44 4.23 -3.93
N ASN A 242 -1.99 4.76 -5.04
CA ASN A 242 -1.25 6.01 -5.12
C ASN A 242 -2.16 7.25 -4.95
N ASN A 243 -3.36 7.23 -5.52
CA ASN A 243 -4.16 8.46 -5.67
C ASN A 243 -5.38 8.52 -4.73
N LYS A 244 -5.87 7.36 -4.21
CA LYS A 244 -7.12 7.31 -3.43
C LYS A 244 -6.97 6.70 -2.06
N ARG A 245 -6.04 5.74 -1.89
CA ARG A 245 -5.89 4.98 -0.67
C ARG A 245 -5.22 5.80 0.43
N ILE A 246 -5.98 6.22 1.45
CA ILE A 246 -5.46 6.96 2.60
C ILE A 246 -4.62 6.07 3.52
N GLN A 247 -3.57 6.64 4.13
CA GLN A 247 -2.67 5.96 5.04
C GLN A 247 -2.39 6.81 6.28
N GLU A 248 -2.25 6.17 7.45
CA GLU A 248 -1.95 6.86 8.70
C GLU A 248 -0.57 7.53 8.65
N LYS A 249 0.44 6.83 8.11
CA LYS A 249 1.81 7.33 7.93
C LYS A 249 1.86 8.62 7.11
N THR A 250 1.00 8.76 6.12
CA THR A 250 0.92 9.95 5.25
C THR A 250 -0.13 10.96 5.73
N LYS A 251 -0.34 11.05 7.05
CA LYS A 251 -1.31 11.97 7.66
C LYS A 251 -2.72 11.82 7.07
N TRP A 252 -3.12 10.60 6.78
CA TRP A 252 -4.40 10.24 6.16
C TRP A 252 -4.60 10.81 4.74
N MET A 253 -3.52 11.17 4.07
CA MET A 253 -3.51 11.47 2.64
C MET A 253 -3.20 10.22 1.81
N SER A 254 -3.51 10.26 0.52
CA SER A 254 -2.96 9.28 -0.42
C SER A 254 -1.45 9.51 -0.62
N PRO A 255 -0.67 8.51 -1.05
CA PRO A 255 0.77 8.65 -1.29
C PRO A 255 1.14 9.85 -2.16
N VAL A 256 0.49 10.02 -3.30
CA VAL A 256 0.74 11.15 -4.23
C VAL A 256 0.39 12.48 -3.57
N GLN A 257 -0.78 12.58 -2.97
CA GLN A 257 -1.21 13.81 -2.29
C GLN A 257 -0.22 14.22 -1.18
N TYR A 258 0.27 13.24 -0.39
CA TYR A 258 1.27 13.49 0.63
C TYR A 258 2.58 13.99 0.04
N ARG A 259 3.10 13.35 -1.04
CA ARG A 259 4.32 13.80 -1.72
C ARG A 259 4.18 15.24 -2.21
N GLU A 260 3.10 15.54 -2.93
CA GLU A 260 2.87 16.88 -3.48
C GLU A 260 2.79 17.96 -2.39
N THR A 261 2.01 17.70 -1.34
CA THR A 261 1.90 18.63 -0.20
C THR A 261 3.25 18.83 0.51
N SER A 262 4.01 17.74 0.71
CA SER A 262 5.32 17.83 1.39
C SER A 262 6.37 18.56 0.56
N MET A 263 6.33 18.44 -0.77
CA MET A 263 7.26 19.16 -1.66
C MET A 263 6.93 20.64 -1.81
N LEU A 264 5.67 21.05 -1.60
CA LEU A 264 5.28 22.47 -1.59
C LEU A 264 5.66 23.18 -0.27
N SER A 265 5.90 22.42 0.78
CA SER A 265 6.21 22.93 2.12
C SER A 265 7.71 22.95 2.43
N ALA A 266 8.55 22.44 1.53
CA ALA A 266 10.01 22.37 1.61
C ALA A 266 10.68 23.45 0.75
#